data_c8a36d29df21b93656096ebc1fea68f9
#
_entry.id   c8a36d29df21b93656096ebc1fea68f9
#
_cell.length_a   1.000
_cell.length_b   1.000
_cell.length_c   1.000
_cell.angle_alpha   90.00
_cell.angle_beta   90.00
_cell.angle_gamma   90.00
#
_symmetry.space_group_name_H-M   'P 1'
#
loop_
_entity.id
_entity.type
_entity.pdbx_description
1 polymer ?
#
loop_
_entity_poly.entity_id
_entity_poly.type
_entity_poly.pdbx_seq_one_letter_code
_entity_poly.pdbx_strand_id
1 'polypeptide(L)'
;MIVTVASGKGGTGKTTVAVSLAMSVSTQVPVFVDCDVEEPNAALFLRPEITDRHEVGQMVPDVDLSACTYCGRCAEVCQYHAIAVVGENVLVFPELCHGCGSCRLNCSAEAICEVLHPTGGVERGQAGRVAFAQG
;
A
#
# COMPACT_ATOMS: atom_id res chain seq x y z
N MET A 1 -2.53 -18.88 17.23
CA MET A 1 -1.16 -19.21 16.73
C MET A 1 -1.02 -18.53 15.37
N ILE A 2 0.12 -17.92 15.09
CA ILE A 2 0.45 -17.35 13.75
C ILE A 2 1.55 -18.23 13.16
N VAL A 3 1.40 -18.62 11.90
CA VAL A 3 2.39 -19.41 11.14
C VAL A 3 2.74 -18.59 9.89
N THR A 4 4.04 -18.35 9.69
CA THR A 4 4.56 -17.65 8.52
C THR A 4 5.30 -18.63 7.62
N VAL A 5 4.94 -18.65 6.33
CA VAL A 5 5.64 -19.42 5.30
C VAL A 5 6.39 -18.45 4.41
N ALA A 6 7.71 -18.47 4.49
CA ALA A 6 8.59 -17.59 3.72
C ALA A 6 9.68 -18.37 3.00
N SER A 7 10.22 -17.80 1.92
CA SER A 7 11.39 -18.35 1.23
C SER A 7 12.21 -17.23 0.58
N GLY A 8 13.50 -17.43 0.46
CA GLY A 8 14.41 -16.47 -0.18
C GLY A 8 14.43 -16.52 -1.70
N LYS A 9 13.63 -17.38 -2.35
CA LYS A 9 13.60 -17.52 -3.81
C LYS A 9 12.20 -17.83 -4.30
N GLY A 10 11.82 -17.30 -5.47
CA GLY A 10 10.60 -17.65 -6.18
C GLY A 10 10.53 -19.15 -6.58
N GLY A 11 9.33 -19.68 -6.76
CA GLY A 11 9.11 -21.04 -7.26
C GLY A 11 9.41 -22.17 -6.25
N THR A 12 9.65 -21.89 -4.98
CA THR A 12 9.99 -22.89 -3.94
C THR A 12 8.78 -23.61 -3.34
N GLY A 13 7.56 -23.28 -3.79
CA GLY A 13 6.33 -23.87 -3.29
C GLY A 13 5.74 -23.23 -2.04
N LYS A 14 6.11 -21.98 -1.69
CA LYS A 14 5.55 -21.22 -0.55
C LYS A 14 4.03 -21.32 -0.50
N THR A 15 3.37 -20.88 -1.57
CA THR A 15 1.92 -20.83 -1.67
C THR A 15 1.29 -22.21 -1.54
N THR A 16 1.88 -23.24 -2.18
CA THR A 16 1.38 -24.63 -2.08
C THR A 16 1.41 -25.13 -0.65
N VAL A 17 2.51 -24.90 0.08
CA VAL A 17 2.65 -25.31 1.48
C VAL A 17 1.68 -24.54 2.37
N ALA A 18 1.61 -23.22 2.21
CA ALA A 18 0.73 -22.36 3.01
C ALA A 18 -0.75 -22.70 2.81
N VAL A 19 -1.18 -22.89 1.57
CA VAL A 19 -2.56 -23.28 1.23
C VAL A 19 -2.88 -24.67 1.80
N SER A 20 -1.99 -25.65 1.62
CA SER A 20 -2.18 -27.01 2.13
C SER A 20 -2.31 -27.01 3.66
N LEU A 21 -1.49 -26.21 4.34
CA LEU A 21 -1.54 -26.05 5.79
C LEU A 21 -2.89 -25.46 6.23
N ALA A 22 -3.33 -24.35 5.60
CA ALA A 22 -4.60 -23.70 5.91
C ALA A 22 -5.79 -24.64 5.71
N MET A 23 -5.80 -25.43 4.63
CA MET A 23 -6.85 -26.41 4.35
C MET A 23 -6.85 -27.60 5.30
N SER A 24 -5.71 -27.94 5.90
CA SER A 24 -5.56 -29.07 6.84
C SER A 24 -6.06 -28.76 8.25
N VAL A 25 -6.25 -27.48 8.59
CA VAL A 25 -6.72 -27.09 9.93
C VAL A 25 -8.20 -27.46 10.07
N SER A 26 -8.52 -28.36 11.00
CA SER A 26 -9.89 -28.84 11.25
C SER A 26 -10.53 -28.27 12.53
N THR A 27 -9.71 -27.87 13.51
CA THR A 27 -10.17 -27.50 14.85
C THR A 27 -10.58 -26.05 15.01
N GLN A 28 -10.11 -25.16 14.12
CA GLN A 28 -10.37 -23.71 14.14
C GLN A 28 -10.66 -23.23 12.72
N VAL A 29 -11.23 -22.04 12.61
CA VAL A 29 -11.34 -21.33 11.33
C VAL A 29 -9.99 -20.67 11.05
N PRO A 30 -9.22 -21.16 10.06
CA PRO A 30 -7.96 -20.51 9.72
C PRO A 30 -8.21 -19.19 8.99
N VAL A 31 -7.32 -18.22 9.22
CA VAL A 31 -7.22 -16.99 8.42
C VAL A 31 -5.98 -17.13 7.58
N PHE A 32 -6.16 -17.08 6.27
CA PHE A 32 -5.06 -17.07 5.30
C PHE A 32 -4.84 -15.65 4.80
N VAL A 33 -3.59 -15.19 4.88
CA VAL A 33 -3.19 -13.88 4.35
C VAL A 33 -2.10 -14.09 3.32
N ASP A 34 -2.38 -13.73 2.05
CA ASP A 34 -1.36 -13.69 1.01
C ASP A 34 -0.69 -12.31 1.05
N CYS A 35 0.58 -12.31 1.46
CA CYS A 35 1.41 -11.11 1.55
C CYS A 35 2.36 -10.97 0.35
N ASP A 36 2.21 -11.78 -0.69
CA ASP A 36 2.97 -11.67 -1.94
C ASP A 36 2.30 -10.63 -2.84
N VAL A 37 2.54 -9.34 -2.55
CA VAL A 37 1.88 -8.21 -3.21
C VAL A 37 2.24 -8.11 -4.70
N GLU A 38 3.43 -8.60 -5.09
CA GLU A 38 3.85 -8.58 -6.49
C GLU A 38 3.12 -9.64 -7.33
N GLU A 39 2.84 -10.81 -6.75
CA GLU A 39 2.20 -11.92 -7.45
C GLU A 39 1.32 -12.75 -6.49
N PRO A 40 0.19 -12.18 -6.01
CA PRO A 40 -0.73 -12.88 -5.10
C PRO A 40 -1.43 -14.01 -5.86
N ASN A 41 -1.04 -15.24 -5.60
CA ASN A 41 -1.54 -16.39 -6.35
C ASN A 41 -2.31 -17.42 -5.51
N ALA A 42 -2.44 -17.22 -4.21
CA ALA A 42 -3.19 -18.13 -3.34
C ALA A 42 -4.68 -18.21 -3.70
N ALA A 43 -5.25 -17.12 -4.23
CA ALA A 43 -6.64 -17.09 -4.70
C ALA A 43 -6.92 -18.10 -5.81
N LEU A 44 -5.94 -18.46 -6.64
CA LEU A 44 -6.08 -19.47 -7.68
C LEU A 44 -6.36 -20.86 -7.10
N PHE A 45 -5.81 -21.16 -5.94
CA PHE A 45 -5.95 -22.44 -5.25
C PHE A 45 -7.17 -22.46 -4.33
N LEU A 46 -7.35 -21.40 -3.55
CA LEU A 46 -8.40 -21.31 -2.54
C LEU A 46 -9.76 -20.91 -3.13
N ARG A 47 -9.77 -20.18 -4.25
CA ARG A 47 -10.98 -19.69 -4.94
C ARG A 47 -11.93 -18.98 -3.98
N PRO A 48 -11.48 -17.92 -3.28
CA PRO A 48 -12.31 -17.23 -2.32
C PRO A 48 -13.43 -16.45 -3.01
N GLU A 49 -14.60 -16.40 -2.35
CA GLU A 49 -15.62 -15.41 -2.65
C GLU A 49 -15.17 -14.09 -2.01
N ILE A 50 -14.79 -13.11 -2.82
CA ILE A 50 -14.37 -11.80 -2.33
C ILE A 50 -15.61 -11.01 -1.93
N THR A 51 -15.66 -10.60 -0.68
CA THR A 51 -16.78 -9.87 -0.09
C THR A 51 -16.50 -8.40 0.16
N ASP A 52 -15.22 -8.04 0.18
CA ASP A 52 -14.78 -6.69 0.53
C ASP A 52 -13.49 -6.33 -0.19
N ARG A 53 -13.40 -5.08 -0.64
CA ARG A 53 -12.23 -4.51 -1.30
C ARG A 53 -11.99 -3.11 -0.77
N HIS A 54 -10.77 -2.84 -0.34
CA HIS A 54 -10.33 -1.52 0.09
C HIS A 54 -9.16 -1.06 -0.75
N GLU A 55 -9.23 0.17 -1.23
CA GLU A 55 -8.04 0.82 -1.77
C GLU A 55 -7.10 1.17 -0.62
N VAL A 56 -5.84 0.89 -0.83
CA VAL A 56 -4.75 1.31 0.04
C VAL A 56 -3.82 2.21 -0.74
N GLY A 57 -3.23 3.17 -0.05
CA GLY A 57 -2.39 4.13 -0.73
C GLY A 57 -1.55 4.91 0.25
N GLN A 58 -0.82 5.84 -0.32
CA GLN A 58 0.08 6.72 0.39
C GLN A 58 -0.46 8.14 0.37
N MET A 59 -0.30 8.85 1.49
CA MET A 59 -0.62 10.27 1.52
C MET A 59 0.46 11.04 0.77
N VAL A 60 0.03 11.80 -0.25
CA VAL A 60 0.92 12.66 -1.03
C VAL A 60 0.48 14.12 -0.92
N PRO A 61 1.40 15.09 -1.06
CA PRO A 61 1.03 16.50 -1.04
C PRO A 61 0.21 16.88 -2.27
N ASP A 62 -0.87 17.61 -2.05
CA ASP A 62 -1.60 18.37 -3.05
C ASP A 62 -1.43 19.84 -2.75
N VAL A 63 -1.12 20.65 -3.76
CA VAL A 63 -0.70 22.04 -3.60
C VAL A 63 -1.74 23.00 -4.18
N ASP A 64 -2.34 23.81 -3.34
CA ASP A 64 -3.16 24.92 -3.76
C ASP A 64 -2.27 26.04 -4.34
N LEU A 65 -2.19 26.10 -5.66
CA LEU A 65 -1.39 27.09 -6.37
C LEU A 65 -1.88 28.52 -6.16
N SER A 66 -3.14 28.71 -5.75
CA SER A 66 -3.68 30.06 -5.48
C SER A 66 -3.20 30.63 -4.13
N ALA A 67 -2.88 29.76 -3.18
CA ALA A 67 -2.32 30.12 -1.88
C ALA A 67 -0.79 30.04 -1.86
N CYS A 68 -0.18 29.35 -2.84
CA CYS A 68 1.25 29.08 -2.88
C CYS A 68 2.05 30.35 -3.19
N THR A 69 3.10 30.58 -2.42
CA THR A 69 4.05 31.71 -2.63
C THR A 69 5.29 31.30 -3.43
N TYR A 70 5.36 30.06 -3.88
CA TYR A 70 6.48 29.49 -4.64
C TYR A 70 7.86 29.64 -3.96
N CYS A 71 7.88 29.72 -2.63
CA CYS A 71 9.09 29.96 -1.84
C CYS A 71 10.13 28.81 -1.88
N GLY A 72 9.78 27.65 -2.41
CA GLY A 72 10.68 26.50 -2.54
C GLY A 72 10.90 25.68 -1.27
N ARG A 73 10.37 26.10 -0.12
CA ARG A 73 10.64 25.43 1.16
C ARG A 73 10.24 23.95 1.19
N CYS A 74 9.11 23.62 0.54
CA CYS A 74 8.65 22.23 0.42
C CYS A 74 9.64 21.34 -0.33
N ALA A 75 10.30 21.87 -1.36
CA ALA A 75 11.34 21.15 -2.12
C ALA A 75 12.63 20.99 -1.28
N GLU A 76 13.04 22.00 -0.52
CA GLU A 76 14.23 21.96 0.33
C GLU A 76 14.13 20.90 1.43
N VAL A 77 12.94 20.75 2.07
CA VAL A 77 12.76 19.81 3.17
C VAL A 77 12.46 18.37 2.70
N CYS A 78 12.22 18.17 1.40
CA CYS A 78 11.91 16.86 0.86
C CYS A 78 13.18 16.04 0.64
N GLN A 79 13.47 15.11 1.53
CA GLN A 79 14.62 14.22 1.43
C GLN A 79 14.55 13.24 0.26
N TYR A 80 13.35 13.02 -0.28
CA TYR A 80 13.10 12.10 -1.40
C TYR A 80 13.02 12.79 -2.75
N HIS A 81 13.17 14.12 -2.77
CA HIS A 81 13.03 14.93 -3.98
C HIS A 81 11.71 14.72 -4.74
N ALA A 82 10.65 14.38 -3.99
CA ALA A 82 9.32 14.10 -4.51
C ALA A 82 8.51 15.36 -4.81
N ILE A 83 9.06 16.55 -4.58
CA ILE A 83 8.45 17.84 -4.88
C ILE A 83 9.52 18.81 -5.37
N ALA A 84 9.21 19.54 -6.43
CA ALA A 84 10.10 20.55 -7.00
C ALA A 84 9.32 21.84 -7.28
N VAL A 85 9.98 22.99 -7.13
CA VAL A 85 9.44 24.31 -7.46
C VAL A 85 10.27 24.90 -8.59
N VAL A 86 9.64 25.18 -9.72
CA VAL A 86 10.29 25.74 -10.92
C VAL A 86 9.50 26.96 -11.39
N GLY A 87 10.01 28.14 -11.09
CA GLY A 87 9.27 29.40 -11.32
C GLY A 87 7.97 29.41 -10.51
N GLU A 88 6.86 29.65 -11.18
CA GLU A 88 5.51 29.61 -10.59
C GLU A 88 4.83 28.24 -10.80
N ASN A 89 5.58 27.17 -10.79
CA ASN A 89 5.07 25.81 -10.87
C ASN A 89 5.60 24.97 -9.74
N VAL A 90 4.72 24.15 -9.15
CA VAL A 90 5.07 23.12 -8.18
C VAL A 90 4.78 21.76 -8.80
N LEU A 91 5.80 20.93 -8.90
CA LEU A 91 5.71 19.58 -9.43
C LEU A 91 5.79 18.61 -8.28
N VAL A 92 4.82 17.70 -8.20
CA VAL A 92 4.80 16.60 -7.24
C VAL A 92 4.98 15.30 -8.00
N PHE A 93 5.85 14.42 -7.46
CA PHE A 93 6.13 13.10 -7.99
C PHE A 93 5.66 12.05 -6.97
N PRO A 94 4.42 11.56 -7.09
CA PRO A 94 3.83 10.62 -6.13
C PRO A 94 4.67 9.36 -5.95
N GLU A 95 5.29 8.87 -7.01
CA GLU A 95 6.11 7.65 -7.03
C GLU A 95 7.39 7.78 -6.18
N LEU A 96 7.86 9.01 -5.94
CA LEU A 96 9.02 9.30 -5.10
C LEU A 96 8.63 9.71 -3.69
N CYS A 97 7.36 10.02 -3.46
CA CYS A 97 6.87 10.47 -2.16
C CYS A 97 6.84 9.32 -1.16
N HIS A 98 7.17 9.57 0.09
CA HIS A 98 7.11 8.60 1.19
C HIS A 98 6.06 8.97 2.26
N GLY A 99 5.16 9.92 1.96
CA GLY A 99 4.06 10.28 2.85
C GLY A 99 4.50 10.84 4.22
N CYS A 100 5.68 11.46 4.30
CA CYS A 100 6.25 11.88 5.57
C CYS A 100 5.67 13.21 6.11
N GLY A 101 4.90 13.95 5.31
CA GLY A 101 4.26 15.21 5.70
C GLY A 101 5.19 16.41 5.89
N SER A 102 6.51 16.28 5.71
CA SER A 102 7.48 17.36 5.96
C SER A 102 7.19 18.62 5.13
N CYS A 103 6.78 18.47 3.88
CA CYS A 103 6.44 19.60 3.00
C CYS A 103 5.25 20.40 3.53
N ARG A 104 4.20 19.72 4.01
CA ARG A 104 3.02 20.36 4.63
C ARG A 104 3.38 21.08 5.92
N LEU A 105 4.12 20.42 6.81
CA LEU A 105 4.51 20.99 8.11
C LEU A 105 5.40 22.24 7.98
N ASN A 106 6.16 22.35 6.89
CA ASN A 106 7.04 23.49 6.63
C ASN A 106 6.46 24.52 5.66
N CYS A 107 5.20 24.39 5.26
CA CYS A 107 4.53 25.36 4.41
C CYS A 107 3.93 26.51 5.21
N SER A 108 4.61 27.65 5.27
CA SER A 108 4.14 28.83 6.00
C SER A 108 2.90 29.47 5.36
N ALA A 109 2.64 29.21 4.08
CA ALA A 109 1.44 29.67 3.36
C ALA A 109 0.25 28.73 3.54
N GLU A 110 0.42 27.60 4.25
CA GLU A 110 -0.59 26.54 4.42
C GLU A 110 -1.21 26.05 3.11
N ALA A 111 -0.47 26.17 2.01
CA ALA A 111 -0.91 25.86 0.66
C ALA A 111 -0.84 24.36 0.34
N ILE A 112 -0.44 23.48 1.28
CA ILE A 112 -0.27 22.05 1.04
C ILE A 112 -1.23 21.27 1.93
N CYS A 113 -2.11 20.48 1.31
CA CYS A 113 -2.86 19.42 1.97
C CYS A 113 -2.28 18.05 1.58
N GLU A 114 -2.76 16.99 2.22
CA GLU A 114 -2.38 15.62 1.91
C GLU A 114 -3.60 14.88 1.39
N VAL A 115 -3.43 14.22 0.24
CA VAL A 115 -4.47 13.42 -0.41
C VAL A 115 -3.99 11.97 -0.56
N LEU A 116 -4.93 11.04 -0.52
CA LEU A 116 -4.61 9.63 -0.74
C LEU A 116 -4.29 9.40 -2.22
N HIS A 117 -3.09 8.90 -2.48
CA HIS A 117 -2.68 8.40 -3.79
C HIS A 117 -2.74 6.87 -3.76
N PRO A 118 -3.69 6.23 -4.45
CA PRO A 118 -3.83 4.78 -4.44
C PRO A 118 -2.58 4.08 -4.98
N THR A 119 -2.08 3.10 -4.24
CA THR A 119 -0.92 2.29 -4.62
C THR A 119 -1.27 0.82 -4.80
N GLY A 120 -2.45 0.40 -4.33
CA GLY A 120 -2.91 -0.98 -4.43
C GLY A 120 -4.28 -1.17 -3.80
N GLY A 121 -4.65 -2.41 -3.57
CA GLY A 121 -5.90 -2.78 -2.93
C GLY A 121 -5.73 -3.98 -2.03
N VAL A 122 -6.54 -4.05 -0.99
CA VAL A 122 -6.68 -5.21 -0.12
C VAL A 122 -8.03 -5.84 -0.37
N GLU A 123 -8.03 -7.13 -0.65
CA GLU A 123 -9.22 -7.93 -0.83
C GLU A 123 -9.43 -8.87 0.35
N ARG A 124 -10.67 -9.02 0.77
CA ARG A 124 -11.08 -9.97 1.82
C ARG A 124 -12.22 -10.83 1.33
N GLY A 125 -12.25 -12.07 1.79
CA GLY A 125 -13.27 -13.01 1.39
C GLY A 125 -13.24 -14.30 2.18
N GLN A 126 -13.94 -15.30 1.65
CA GLN A 126 -14.09 -16.60 2.27
C GLN A 126 -13.86 -17.70 1.24
N ALA A 127 -13.02 -18.67 1.56
CA ALA A 127 -12.80 -19.88 0.76
C ALA A 127 -13.25 -21.12 1.56
N GLY A 128 -14.50 -21.51 1.42
CA GLY A 128 -15.10 -22.54 2.27
C GLY A 128 -15.02 -22.12 3.73
N ARG A 129 -14.23 -22.83 4.55
CA ARG A 129 -14.03 -22.47 5.97
C ARG A 129 -12.80 -21.59 6.24
N VAL A 130 -12.04 -21.24 5.21
CA VAL A 130 -10.84 -20.40 5.34
C VAL A 130 -11.23 -18.95 5.12
N ALA A 131 -11.04 -18.08 6.12
CA ALA A 131 -11.10 -16.64 5.92
C ALA A 131 -9.86 -16.20 5.12
N PHE A 132 -10.06 -15.38 4.10
CA PHE A 132 -9.03 -15.05 3.12
C PHE A 132 -8.78 -13.54 3.06
N ALA A 133 -7.52 -13.16 2.92
CA ALA A 133 -7.13 -11.80 2.57
C ALA A 133 -5.90 -11.82 1.66
N GLN A 134 -5.83 -10.85 0.74
CA GLN A 134 -4.66 -10.58 -0.10
C GLN A 134 -4.52 -9.09 -0.38
N GLY A 135 -3.32 -8.65 -0.77
CA GLY A 135 -3.03 -7.28 -1.18
C GLY A 135 -2.34 -7.23 -2.52
#